data_04122dc00de1afd9392bf0aef9172449
#
_entry.id   04122dc00de1afd9392bf0aef9172449
#
_cell.length_a   1.000
_cell.length_b   1.000
_cell.length_c   1.000
_cell.angle_alpha   90.00
_cell.angle_beta   90.00
_cell.angle_gamma   90.00
#
_symmetry.space_group_name_H-M   'P 1'
#
loop_
_entity.id
_entity.type
_entity.pdbx_description
1 polymer ?
#
loop_
_entity_poly.entity_id
_entity_poly.type
_entity_poly.pdbx_seq_one_letter_code
_entity_poly.pdbx_strand_id
1 'polypeptide(L)'
;IEEMFGDEDLEMGDISIKPESSDNLNFNLSYNRTFGRHSVYMESGVIYRNTKDYIQRNIADLSGGKYAAKYINYGKVLTKGYTVSARYGFGNWVSIGGNFTKMDVRDNMKTSISSSAENLAYKERMPNLPYMFADSDVTFYWRDLGRKGNMLTVSYDNQYLHSFTYYSSRIGSNKGDYVVPDQFSHNISFSYSLQKGRYNVSLECRNFTDEKLYDNF
;
A
#
# COMPACT_ATOMS: atom_id res chain seq x y z
N ILE A 1 -3.29 10.20 -18.17
CA ILE A 1 -2.83 11.32 -19.03
C ILE A 1 -1.29 11.33 -19.06
N GLU A 2 -0.62 11.16 -17.92
CA GLU A 2 0.85 11.08 -17.81
C GLU A 2 1.43 9.93 -18.63
N GLU A 3 0.76 8.78 -18.65
CA GLU A 3 1.19 7.60 -19.43
C GLU A 3 1.23 7.87 -20.95
N MET A 4 0.38 8.78 -21.43
CA MET A 4 0.30 9.12 -22.87
C MET A 4 1.22 10.27 -23.24
N PHE A 5 1.39 11.26 -22.37
CA PHE A 5 2.10 12.50 -22.71
C PHE A 5 3.46 12.63 -22.02
N GLY A 6 3.71 11.86 -20.93
CA GLY A 6 4.93 11.95 -20.13
C GLY A 6 5.04 13.26 -19.36
N ASP A 7 6.16 13.41 -18.69
CA ASP A 7 6.66 14.71 -18.23
C ASP A 7 8.00 15.04 -18.93
N GLU A 8 8.37 16.30 -18.95
CA GLU A 8 9.47 16.78 -19.80
C GLU A 8 10.85 16.21 -19.45
N ASP A 9 11.03 15.62 -18.25
CA ASP A 9 12.38 15.30 -17.75
C ASP A 9 12.65 13.81 -17.51
N LEU A 10 11.68 13.00 -17.08
CA LEU A 10 11.90 11.63 -16.62
C LEU A 10 10.96 10.58 -17.18
N GLU A 11 9.84 10.95 -17.77
CA GLU A 11 8.81 10.05 -18.28
C GLU A 11 8.52 10.28 -19.75
N MET A 12 8.65 9.23 -20.53
CA MET A 12 8.28 9.23 -21.95
C MET A 12 6.83 8.79 -22.10
N GLY A 13 6.00 9.66 -22.64
CA GLY A 13 4.64 9.30 -23.04
C GLY A 13 4.64 8.36 -24.23
N ASP A 14 3.62 7.51 -24.31
CA ASP A 14 3.36 6.65 -25.46
C ASP A 14 1.87 6.74 -25.85
N ILE A 15 1.59 7.48 -26.91
CA ILE A 15 0.21 7.66 -27.42
C ILE A 15 -0.44 6.38 -27.91
N SER A 16 0.34 5.30 -28.09
CA SER A 16 -0.16 4.00 -28.53
C SER A 16 -0.70 3.14 -27.38
N ILE A 17 -0.57 3.59 -26.13
CA ILE A 17 -1.07 2.88 -24.95
C ILE A 17 -2.59 2.71 -25.04
N LYS A 18 -3.01 1.46 -24.91
CA LYS A 18 -4.41 1.10 -24.84
C LYS A 18 -4.93 1.24 -23.41
N PRO A 19 -6.15 1.71 -23.19
CA PRO A 19 -6.77 1.69 -21.89
C PRO A 19 -6.84 0.28 -21.30
N GLU A 20 -6.60 0.16 -20.01
CA GLU A 20 -6.85 -1.09 -19.27
C GLU A 20 -8.33 -1.44 -19.28
N SER A 21 -8.61 -2.73 -19.40
CA SER A 21 -9.95 -3.28 -19.22
C SER A 21 -9.91 -4.38 -18.16
N SER A 22 -10.81 -4.35 -17.19
CA SER A 22 -10.80 -5.34 -16.12
C SER A 22 -12.18 -5.85 -15.74
N ASP A 23 -12.25 -7.15 -15.47
CA ASP A 23 -13.38 -7.80 -14.82
C ASP A 23 -13.10 -7.89 -13.32
N ASN A 24 -13.95 -7.28 -12.50
CA ASN A 24 -13.77 -7.17 -11.06
C ASN A 24 -14.90 -7.86 -10.32
N LEU A 25 -14.57 -8.67 -9.32
CA LEU A 25 -15.49 -9.22 -8.35
C LEU A 25 -14.98 -8.86 -6.94
N ASN A 26 -15.77 -8.09 -6.21
CA ASN A 26 -15.47 -7.72 -4.84
C ASN A 26 -16.64 -8.15 -3.95
N PHE A 27 -16.30 -8.77 -2.83
CA PHE A 27 -17.27 -9.13 -1.81
C PHE A 27 -16.78 -8.61 -0.47
N ASN A 28 -17.61 -7.84 0.23
CA ASN A 28 -17.29 -7.29 1.54
C ASN A 28 -18.36 -7.68 2.55
N LEU A 29 -17.92 -8.04 3.74
CA LEU A 29 -18.76 -8.30 4.91
C LEU A 29 -18.31 -7.40 6.06
N SER A 30 -19.22 -6.65 6.63
CA SER A 30 -18.94 -5.79 7.77
C SER A 30 -19.86 -6.11 8.95
N TYR A 31 -19.32 -5.97 10.15
CA TYR A 31 -20.04 -6.07 11.40
C TYR A 31 -19.73 -4.87 12.27
N ASN A 32 -20.76 -4.20 12.75
CA ASN A 32 -20.61 -3.05 13.64
C ASN A 32 -21.62 -3.18 14.80
N ARG A 33 -21.11 -3.16 16.02
CA ARG A 33 -21.96 -3.25 17.20
C ARG A 33 -21.38 -2.48 18.38
N THR A 34 -22.28 -1.81 19.10
CA THR A 34 -21.97 -1.18 20.38
C THR A 34 -22.81 -1.86 21.48
N PHE A 35 -22.15 -2.22 22.58
CA PHE A 35 -22.78 -2.82 23.75
C PHE A 35 -22.17 -2.23 25.04
N GLY A 36 -22.97 -1.45 25.75
CA GLY A 36 -22.50 -0.69 26.89
C GLY A 36 -21.41 0.31 26.52
N ARG A 37 -20.22 0.13 27.07
CA ARG A 37 -19.04 0.96 26.78
C ARG A 37 -18.15 0.39 25.67
N HIS A 38 -18.50 -0.75 25.11
CA HIS A 38 -17.71 -1.42 24.10
C HIS A 38 -18.27 -1.12 22.70
N SER A 39 -17.39 -0.78 21.78
CA SER A 39 -17.70 -0.70 20.37
C SER A 39 -16.78 -1.64 19.58
N VAL A 40 -17.35 -2.42 18.68
CA VAL A 40 -16.63 -3.36 17.84
C VAL A 40 -17.01 -3.10 16.39
N TYR A 41 -16.02 -2.90 15.55
CA TYR A 41 -16.14 -2.87 14.13
C TYR A 41 -15.22 -3.92 13.54
N MET A 42 -15.71 -4.69 12.58
CA MET A 42 -14.95 -5.66 11.81
C MET A 42 -15.40 -5.60 10.36
N GLU A 43 -14.47 -5.68 9.45
CA GLU A 43 -14.73 -5.78 8.01
C GLU A 43 -13.77 -6.79 7.39
N SER A 44 -14.28 -7.59 6.46
CA SER A 44 -13.48 -8.49 5.66
C SER A 44 -13.93 -8.40 4.21
N GLY A 45 -12.96 -8.31 3.30
CA GLY A 45 -13.20 -8.22 1.87
C GLY A 45 -12.36 -9.21 1.09
N VAL A 46 -12.91 -9.72 -0.01
CA VAL A 46 -12.17 -10.48 -1.01
C VAL A 46 -12.21 -9.77 -2.34
N ILE A 47 -11.10 -9.80 -3.05
CA ILE A 47 -10.88 -9.11 -4.31
C ILE A 47 -10.45 -10.13 -5.35
N TYR A 48 -11.11 -10.11 -6.49
CA TYR A 48 -10.70 -10.83 -7.68
C TYR A 48 -10.77 -9.86 -8.86
N ARG A 49 -9.64 -9.65 -9.54
CA ARG A 49 -9.56 -8.75 -10.69
C ARG A 49 -8.73 -9.38 -11.79
N ASN A 50 -9.30 -9.49 -12.97
CA ASN A 50 -8.61 -9.94 -14.17
C ASN A 50 -8.49 -8.76 -15.13
N THR A 51 -7.28 -8.24 -15.28
CA THR A 51 -6.98 -7.05 -16.09
C THR A 51 -6.39 -7.47 -17.43
N LYS A 52 -6.87 -6.84 -18.50
CA LYS A 52 -6.31 -6.91 -19.86
C LYS A 52 -5.65 -5.59 -20.18
N ASP A 53 -4.63 -5.63 -21.01
CA ASP A 53 -3.85 -4.46 -21.42
C ASP A 53 -3.30 -3.68 -20.19
N TYR A 54 -2.89 -4.42 -19.14
CA TYR A 54 -2.35 -3.85 -17.90
C TYR A 54 -1.22 -2.89 -18.21
N ILE A 55 -1.31 -1.66 -17.71
CA ILE A 55 -0.30 -0.63 -17.91
C ILE A 55 0.76 -0.75 -16.81
N GLN A 56 2.00 -0.95 -17.22
CA GLN A 56 3.14 -1.05 -16.33
C GLN A 56 4.19 0.00 -16.68
N ARG A 57 4.74 0.64 -15.66
CA ARG A 57 5.90 1.50 -15.80
C ARG A 57 7.14 0.63 -16.02
N ASN A 58 7.88 0.92 -17.07
CA ASN A 58 9.13 0.27 -17.40
C ASN A 58 10.21 1.34 -17.61
N ILE A 59 11.48 0.94 -17.54
CA ILE A 59 12.58 1.85 -17.82
C ILE A 59 13.06 1.59 -19.23
N ALA A 60 13.00 2.61 -20.07
CA ALA A 60 13.53 2.58 -21.44
C ALA A 60 14.96 3.14 -21.46
N ASP A 61 15.85 2.44 -22.15
CA ASP A 61 17.19 2.93 -22.47
C ASP A 61 17.09 3.93 -23.62
N LEU A 62 17.49 5.14 -23.35
CA LEU A 62 17.65 6.19 -24.37
C LEU A 62 19.12 6.19 -24.79
N SER A 63 19.37 6.17 -26.07
CA SER A 63 20.73 6.21 -26.63
C SER A 63 21.62 7.23 -25.91
N GLY A 64 22.86 6.83 -25.58
CA GLY A 64 23.82 7.67 -24.86
C GLY A 64 23.83 7.51 -23.34
N GLY A 65 23.31 6.38 -22.81
CA GLY A 65 23.33 6.07 -21.36
C GLY A 65 22.29 6.85 -20.57
N LYS A 66 21.31 7.45 -21.21
CA LYS A 66 20.16 8.08 -20.58
C LYS A 66 19.03 7.08 -20.42
N TYR A 67 18.28 7.18 -19.34
CA TYR A 67 17.13 6.34 -19.05
C TYR A 67 15.91 7.22 -18.78
N ALA A 68 14.76 6.77 -19.28
CA ALA A 68 13.48 7.39 -18.96
C ALA A 68 12.47 6.31 -18.57
N ALA A 69 11.54 6.64 -17.70
CA ALA A 69 10.41 5.80 -17.47
C ALA A 69 9.50 5.81 -18.71
N LYS A 70 9.02 4.64 -19.11
CA LYS A 70 8.06 4.48 -20.20
C LYS A 70 6.95 3.55 -19.74
N TYR A 71 5.72 3.91 -20.02
CA TYR A 71 4.58 3.04 -19.79
C TYR A 71 4.36 2.10 -20.98
N ILE A 72 4.02 0.87 -20.69
CA ILE A 72 3.72 -0.16 -21.70
C ILE A 72 2.48 -0.94 -21.30
N ASN A 73 1.73 -1.42 -22.29
CA ASN A 73 0.71 -2.43 -22.04
C ASN A 73 1.38 -3.79 -21.83
N TYR A 74 1.46 -4.25 -20.59
CA TYR A 74 2.09 -5.51 -20.21
C TYR A 74 1.28 -6.74 -20.67
N GLY A 75 -0.04 -6.58 -20.82
CA GLY A 75 -0.94 -7.66 -21.23
C GLY A 75 -1.92 -8.06 -20.14
N LYS A 76 -1.94 -9.33 -19.70
CA LYS A 76 -2.94 -9.82 -18.74
C LYS A 76 -2.34 -10.02 -17.37
N VAL A 77 -3.02 -9.47 -16.36
CA VAL A 77 -2.62 -9.59 -14.95
C VAL A 77 -3.82 -10.04 -14.14
N LEU A 78 -3.61 -11.03 -13.27
CA LEU A 78 -4.60 -11.54 -12.34
C LEU A 78 -4.27 -11.11 -10.93
N THR A 79 -5.16 -10.37 -10.30
CA THR A 79 -5.08 -9.97 -8.90
C THR A 79 -6.09 -10.74 -8.07
N LYS A 80 -5.63 -11.38 -7.00
CA LYS A 80 -6.47 -12.01 -5.97
C LYS A 80 -6.03 -11.52 -4.62
N GLY A 81 -6.97 -11.24 -3.74
CA GLY A 81 -6.60 -10.78 -2.42
C GLY A 81 -7.73 -10.81 -1.43
N TYR A 82 -7.36 -10.53 -0.19
CA TYR A 82 -8.31 -10.28 0.88
C TYR A 82 -7.81 -9.18 1.79
N THR A 83 -8.76 -8.49 2.39
CA THR A 83 -8.53 -7.46 3.40
C THR A 83 -9.30 -7.82 4.67
N VAL A 84 -8.71 -7.52 5.82
CA VAL A 84 -9.39 -7.62 7.11
C VAL A 84 -9.11 -6.35 7.88
N SER A 85 -10.15 -5.71 8.39
CA SER A 85 -10.05 -4.54 9.26
C SER A 85 -10.79 -4.82 10.56
N ALA A 86 -10.24 -4.43 11.67
CA ALA A 86 -10.91 -4.50 12.95
C ALA A 86 -10.63 -3.24 13.78
N ARG A 87 -11.65 -2.79 14.51
CA ARG A 87 -11.51 -1.71 15.49
C ARG A 87 -12.33 -2.00 16.71
N TYR A 88 -11.70 -1.82 17.85
CA TYR A 88 -12.32 -1.92 19.15
C TYR A 88 -12.17 -0.61 19.90
N GLY A 89 -13.24 -0.17 20.53
CA GLY A 89 -13.27 0.98 21.42
C GLY A 89 -13.85 0.63 22.79
N PHE A 90 -13.27 1.20 23.84
CA PHE A 90 -13.82 1.11 25.19
C PHE A 90 -14.13 2.49 25.73
N GLY A 91 -15.40 2.83 25.71
CA GLY A 91 -15.90 4.14 26.12
C GLY A 91 -15.19 5.27 25.40
N ASN A 92 -14.67 6.21 26.19
CA ASN A 92 -13.89 7.34 25.69
C ASN A 92 -12.41 7.26 26.14
N TRP A 93 -11.91 6.05 26.41
CA TRP A 93 -10.62 5.82 27.04
C TRP A 93 -9.58 5.24 26.10
N VAL A 94 -10.00 4.30 25.26
CA VAL A 94 -9.10 3.59 24.36
C VAL A 94 -9.78 3.23 23.05
N SER A 95 -9.03 3.32 21.99
CA SER A 95 -9.35 2.77 20.66
C SER A 95 -8.16 1.94 20.20
N ILE A 96 -8.43 0.74 19.70
CA ILE A 96 -7.44 -0.18 19.12
C ILE A 96 -7.95 -0.53 17.74
N GLY A 97 -7.14 -0.37 16.72
CA GLY A 97 -7.48 -0.68 15.34
C GLY A 97 -6.37 -1.43 14.63
N GLY A 98 -6.71 -2.04 13.51
CA GLY A 98 -5.73 -2.63 12.62
C GLY A 98 -6.36 -3.07 11.31
N ASN A 99 -5.52 -3.09 10.28
CA ASN A 99 -5.84 -3.53 8.94
C ASN A 99 -4.78 -4.52 8.49
N PHE A 100 -5.21 -5.51 7.74
CA PHE A 100 -4.35 -6.47 7.09
C PHE A 100 -4.80 -6.66 5.66
N THR A 101 -3.87 -6.59 4.72
CA THR A 101 -4.13 -6.83 3.31
C THR A 101 -3.12 -7.82 2.75
N LYS A 102 -3.63 -8.81 2.04
CA LYS A 102 -2.81 -9.70 1.21
C LYS A 102 -3.35 -9.70 -0.20
N MET A 103 -2.48 -9.33 -1.16
CA MET A 103 -2.77 -9.36 -2.59
C MET A 103 -1.74 -10.19 -3.32
N ASP A 104 -2.20 -11.08 -4.19
CA ASP A 104 -1.37 -11.88 -5.08
C ASP A 104 -1.62 -11.39 -6.51
N VAL A 105 -0.67 -10.67 -7.06
CA VAL A 105 -0.71 -10.08 -8.40
C VAL A 105 0.20 -10.89 -9.29
N ARG A 106 -0.38 -11.57 -10.29
CA ARG A 106 0.35 -12.51 -11.14
C ARG A 106 0.20 -12.20 -12.61
N ASP A 107 1.27 -12.48 -13.34
CA ASP A 107 1.21 -12.57 -14.79
C ASP A 107 0.23 -13.68 -15.21
N ASN A 108 -0.74 -13.33 -16.04
CA ASN A 108 -1.76 -14.25 -16.53
C ASN A 108 -1.69 -14.43 -18.05
N MET A 109 -0.54 -14.15 -18.65
CA MET A 109 -0.29 -14.36 -20.09
C MET A 109 0.40 -15.69 -20.34
N LYS A 110 -0.22 -16.56 -21.12
CA LYS A 110 0.36 -17.84 -21.53
C LYS A 110 1.46 -17.70 -22.58
N THR A 111 1.35 -16.68 -23.43
CA THR A 111 2.29 -16.43 -24.53
C THR A 111 2.95 -15.08 -24.34
N SER A 112 4.22 -14.95 -24.71
CA SER A 112 4.97 -13.69 -24.66
C SER A 112 4.35 -12.63 -25.57
N ILE A 113 4.44 -11.34 -25.19
CA ILE A 113 3.99 -10.21 -26.03
C ILE A 113 4.84 -10.10 -27.30
N SER A 114 6.13 -10.36 -27.19
CA SER A 114 7.11 -10.16 -28.25
C SER A 114 7.29 -11.36 -29.18
N SER A 115 6.77 -12.52 -28.79
CA SER A 115 6.90 -13.74 -29.57
C SER A 115 5.72 -14.67 -29.30
N SER A 116 5.43 -15.60 -30.24
CA SER A 116 4.43 -16.65 -30.03
C SER A 116 4.92 -17.74 -29.07
N ALA A 117 6.09 -17.57 -28.43
CA ALA A 117 6.65 -18.53 -27.50
C ALA A 117 5.90 -18.52 -26.16
N GLU A 118 6.04 -19.60 -25.41
CA GLU A 118 5.51 -19.71 -24.05
C GLU A 118 6.12 -18.63 -23.16
N ASN A 119 5.27 -17.99 -22.36
CA ASN A 119 5.71 -17.00 -21.40
C ASN A 119 6.22 -17.68 -20.13
N LEU A 120 7.51 -17.66 -19.89
CA LEU A 120 8.15 -18.23 -18.71
C LEU A 120 7.71 -17.56 -17.40
N ALA A 121 7.20 -16.33 -17.46
CA ALA A 121 6.66 -15.63 -16.29
C ALA A 121 5.18 -15.96 -16.01
N TYR A 122 4.55 -16.82 -16.81
CA TYR A 122 3.14 -17.20 -16.59
C TYR A 122 2.91 -17.75 -15.18
N LYS A 123 1.96 -17.15 -14.46
CA LYS A 123 1.63 -17.41 -13.04
C LYS A 123 2.69 -16.97 -12.03
N GLU A 124 3.80 -16.38 -12.46
CA GLU A 124 4.74 -15.77 -11.54
C GLU A 124 4.17 -14.46 -10.96
N ARG A 125 4.61 -14.10 -9.76
CA ARG A 125 4.26 -12.81 -9.16
C ARG A 125 4.86 -11.66 -9.94
N MET A 126 4.11 -10.57 -10.04
CA MET A 126 4.64 -9.32 -10.55
C MET A 126 5.70 -8.79 -9.59
N PRO A 127 6.90 -8.44 -10.09
CA PRO A 127 7.94 -7.80 -9.27
C PRO A 127 7.54 -6.37 -8.90
N ASN A 128 8.26 -5.78 -7.95
CA ASN A 128 8.10 -4.39 -7.51
C ASN A 128 6.72 -4.08 -6.88
N LEU A 129 5.98 -5.10 -6.49
CA LEU A 129 4.69 -4.96 -5.85
C LEU A 129 4.69 -5.71 -4.52
N PRO A 130 4.56 -5.01 -3.40
CA PRO A 130 4.35 -5.65 -2.11
C PRO A 130 3.01 -6.40 -2.12
N TYR A 131 3.01 -7.59 -1.57
CA TYR A 131 1.83 -8.46 -1.62
C TYR A 131 1.15 -8.66 -0.26
N MET A 132 1.79 -8.22 0.81
CA MET A 132 1.24 -8.30 2.15
C MET A 132 1.67 -7.08 2.97
N PHE A 133 0.71 -6.41 3.56
CA PHE A 133 0.93 -5.26 4.42
C PHE A 133 -0.13 -5.19 5.51
N ALA A 134 0.27 -4.63 6.62
CA ALA A 134 -0.59 -4.44 7.78
C ALA A 134 -0.27 -3.10 8.45
N ASP A 135 -1.27 -2.55 9.09
CA ASP A 135 -1.12 -1.46 10.02
C ASP A 135 -1.94 -1.71 11.27
N SER A 136 -1.49 -1.19 12.39
CA SER A 136 -2.28 -1.18 13.61
C SER A 136 -2.05 0.09 14.42
N ASP A 137 -3.07 0.48 15.16
CA ASP A 137 -3.05 1.66 16.01
C ASP A 137 -3.65 1.38 17.39
N VAL A 138 -3.12 2.07 18.39
CA VAL A 138 -3.69 2.14 19.73
C VAL A 138 -3.70 3.60 20.16
N THR A 139 -4.86 4.10 20.57
CA THR A 139 -5.01 5.47 21.06
C THR A 139 -5.66 5.47 22.43
N PHE A 140 -5.02 6.19 23.34
CA PHE A 140 -5.52 6.44 24.69
C PHE A 140 -5.99 7.89 24.82
N TYR A 141 -7.08 8.09 25.54
CA TYR A 141 -7.69 9.40 25.75
C TYR A 141 -7.85 9.68 27.25
N TRP A 142 -7.22 10.72 27.77
CA TRP A 142 -7.41 11.20 29.14
C TRP A 142 -8.11 12.55 29.09
N ARG A 143 -9.38 12.54 29.45
CA ARG A 143 -10.20 13.75 29.53
C ARG A 143 -10.01 14.43 30.86
N ASP A 144 -10.19 15.73 30.88
CA ASP A 144 -10.10 16.61 32.06
C ASP A 144 -8.74 16.55 32.79
N LEU A 145 -7.68 16.16 32.08
CA LEU A 145 -6.33 16.11 32.59
C LEU A 145 -5.82 17.53 32.93
N GLY A 146 -5.51 17.78 34.19
CA GLY A 146 -5.06 19.07 34.70
C GLY A 146 -6.19 20.10 34.86
N ARG A 147 -7.09 20.25 33.91
CA ARG A 147 -8.24 21.17 34.01
C ARG A 147 -9.42 20.61 33.22
N LYS A 148 -10.64 20.87 33.72
CA LYS A 148 -11.89 20.49 33.06
C LYS A 148 -11.94 21.05 31.60
N GLY A 149 -12.22 20.18 30.66
CA GLY A 149 -12.26 20.46 29.23
C GLY A 149 -10.91 20.37 28.51
N ASN A 150 -9.84 19.96 29.20
CA ASN A 150 -8.60 19.57 28.56
C ASN A 150 -8.60 18.09 28.21
N MET A 151 -7.80 17.67 27.24
CA MET A 151 -7.67 16.26 26.84
C MET A 151 -6.25 15.96 26.41
N LEU A 152 -5.66 14.91 26.98
CA LEU A 152 -4.44 14.31 26.47
C LEU A 152 -4.82 13.10 25.62
N THR A 153 -4.27 13.04 24.43
CA THR A 153 -4.34 11.87 23.54
C THR A 153 -2.93 11.35 23.32
N VAL A 154 -2.74 10.06 23.51
CA VAL A 154 -1.49 9.37 23.18
C VAL A 154 -1.83 8.30 22.17
N SER A 155 -1.23 8.37 21.01
CA SER A 155 -1.42 7.39 19.93
C SER A 155 -0.10 6.73 19.58
N TYR A 156 -0.16 5.44 19.41
CA TYR A 156 0.90 4.63 18.84
C TYR A 156 0.33 3.96 17.59
N ASP A 157 1.09 4.01 16.52
CA ASP A 157 0.77 3.30 15.28
C ASP A 157 2.01 2.62 14.71
N ASN A 158 1.78 1.58 13.95
CA ASN A 158 2.82 0.88 13.23
C ASN A 158 2.34 0.48 11.83
N GLN A 159 3.32 0.32 10.93
CA GLN A 159 3.11 -0.13 9.58
C GLN A 159 4.08 -1.27 9.28
N TYR A 160 3.56 -2.34 8.75
CA TYR A 160 4.30 -3.50 8.29
C TYR A 160 4.15 -3.69 6.79
N LEU A 161 5.27 -3.81 6.11
CA LEU A 161 5.36 -4.16 4.70
C LEU A 161 6.21 -5.42 4.56
N HIS A 162 5.64 -6.47 4.01
CA HIS A 162 6.36 -7.73 3.80
C HIS A 162 7.34 -7.63 2.63
N SER A 163 8.45 -8.35 2.73
CA SER A 163 9.47 -8.42 1.69
C SER A 163 8.89 -8.82 0.34
N PHE A 164 9.43 -8.25 -0.71
CA PHE A 164 9.03 -8.54 -2.08
C PHE A 164 10.20 -8.47 -3.05
N THR A 165 10.06 -9.14 -4.17
CA THR A 165 11.08 -9.18 -5.20
C THR A 165 11.20 -7.83 -5.90
N TYR A 166 12.42 -7.33 -5.99
CA TYR A 166 12.75 -6.14 -6.78
C TYR A 166 13.36 -6.53 -8.12
N TYR A 167 12.92 -5.87 -9.17
CA TYR A 167 13.46 -6.02 -10.50
C TYR A 167 13.66 -4.65 -11.16
N SER A 168 14.84 -4.44 -11.70
CA SER A 168 15.13 -3.27 -12.52
C SER A 168 16.10 -3.64 -13.63
N SER A 169 15.70 -3.41 -14.87
CA SER A 169 16.57 -3.61 -16.04
C SER A 169 17.81 -2.72 -16.01
N ARG A 170 17.71 -1.56 -15.34
CA ARG A 170 18.81 -0.58 -15.20
C ARG A 170 20.01 -1.13 -14.45
N ILE A 171 19.81 -1.96 -13.45
CA ILE A 171 20.89 -2.55 -12.65
C ILE A 171 21.26 -3.95 -13.13
N GLY A 172 20.69 -4.40 -14.24
CA GLY A 172 21.00 -5.71 -14.84
C GLY A 172 20.58 -6.89 -13.96
N SER A 173 19.66 -6.68 -13.02
CA SER A 173 19.18 -7.76 -12.16
C SER A 173 18.27 -8.71 -12.93
N ASN A 174 18.46 -10.00 -12.72
CA ASN A 174 17.45 -10.98 -13.08
C ASN A 174 16.30 -10.94 -12.08
N LYS A 175 15.11 -11.38 -12.50
CA LYS A 175 13.96 -11.49 -11.61
C LYS A 175 14.29 -12.41 -10.44
N GLY A 176 14.26 -11.86 -9.23
CA GLY A 176 14.55 -12.60 -8.00
C GLY A 176 15.92 -12.40 -7.37
N ASP A 177 16.86 -11.75 -8.08
CA ASP A 177 18.21 -11.50 -7.55
C ASP A 177 18.21 -10.52 -6.37
N TYR A 178 17.25 -9.59 -6.36
CA TYR A 178 17.12 -8.58 -5.30
C TYR A 178 15.77 -8.71 -4.62
N VAL A 179 15.81 -8.57 -3.30
CA VAL A 179 14.63 -8.59 -2.45
C VAL A 179 14.64 -7.34 -1.59
N VAL A 180 13.54 -6.58 -1.63
CA VAL A 180 13.29 -5.54 -0.63
C VAL A 180 12.91 -6.25 0.65
N PRO A 181 13.65 -6.05 1.77
CA PRO A 181 13.38 -6.72 3.03
C PRO A 181 12.05 -6.28 3.64
N ASP A 182 11.60 -7.02 4.65
CA ASP A 182 10.48 -6.61 5.49
C ASP A 182 10.78 -5.24 6.12
N GLN A 183 9.76 -4.41 6.21
CA GLN A 183 9.83 -3.08 6.82
C GLN A 183 8.77 -2.98 7.92
N PHE A 184 9.17 -2.52 9.09
CA PHE A 184 8.27 -2.39 10.22
C PHE A 184 8.52 -1.09 10.97
N SER A 185 7.82 -0.03 10.60
CA SER A 185 7.96 1.28 11.21
C SER A 185 6.99 1.49 12.38
N HIS A 186 7.44 2.25 13.36
CA HIS A 186 6.71 2.55 14.58
C HIS A 186 6.68 4.05 14.83
N ASN A 187 5.49 4.57 15.13
CA ASN A 187 5.27 5.97 15.41
C ASN A 187 4.57 6.16 16.75
N ILE A 188 4.84 7.25 17.42
CA ILE A 188 4.15 7.65 18.62
C ILE A 188 3.84 9.15 18.59
N SER A 189 2.64 9.50 18.99
CA SER A 189 2.23 10.89 19.08
C SER A 189 1.57 11.23 20.41
N PHE A 190 1.78 12.46 20.84
CA PHE A 190 1.18 13.06 22.03
C PHE A 190 0.47 14.34 21.58
N SER A 191 -0.79 14.49 21.93
CA SER A 191 -1.55 15.69 21.62
C SER A 191 -2.28 16.16 22.88
N TYR A 192 -2.02 17.41 23.26
CA TYR A 192 -2.70 18.01 24.42
C TYR A 192 -3.59 19.15 23.95
N SER A 193 -4.90 18.96 24.12
CA SER A 193 -5.94 19.92 23.79
C SER A 193 -6.34 20.69 25.03
N LEU A 194 -6.30 22.01 24.93
CA LEU A 194 -6.57 22.97 26.02
C LEU A 194 -7.87 23.74 25.73
N GLN A 195 -8.55 24.13 26.81
CA GLN A 195 -9.75 24.98 26.76
C GLN A 195 -10.81 24.49 25.76
N LYS A 196 -11.17 23.21 25.83
CA LYS A 196 -12.16 22.55 24.93
C LYS A 196 -11.75 22.59 23.46
N GLY A 197 -10.46 22.47 23.17
CA GLY A 197 -9.95 22.45 21.80
C GLY A 197 -9.55 23.80 21.21
N ARG A 198 -9.61 24.88 22.02
CA ARG A 198 -9.19 26.21 21.55
C ARG A 198 -7.70 26.27 21.19
N TYR A 199 -6.87 25.52 21.92
CA TYR A 199 -5.44 25.39 21.66
C TYR A 199 -5.07 23.91 21.66
N ASN A 200 -4.20 23.52 20.72
CA ASN A 200 -3.65 22.18 20.63
C ASN A 200 -2.13 22.25 20.54
N VAL A 201 -1.46 21.42 21.31
CA VAL A 201 -0.01 21.20 21.22
C VAL A 201 0.20 19.73 20.92
N SER A 202 0.95 19.43 19.88
CA SER A 202 1.23 18.05 19.48
C SER A 202 2.72 17.83 19.30
N LEU A 203 3.17 16.66 19.71
CA LEU A 203 4.51 16.13 19.50
C LEU A 203 4.36 14.77 18.83
N GLU A 204 5.09 14.59 17.74
CA GLU A 204 5.09 13.32 17.00
C GLU A 204 6.53 12.84 16.82
N CYS A 205 6.76 11.57 17.07
CA CYS A 205 8.00 10.88 16.77
C CYS A 205 7.70 9.76 15.78
N ARG A 206 8.17 9.94 14.56
CA ARG A 206 7.98 8.96 13.47
C ARG A 206 9.19 8.05 13.37
N ASN A 207 8.91 6.80 13.05
CA ASN A 207 9.93 5.78 12.86
C ASN A 207 10.98 5.79 14.01
N PHE A 208 10.50 5.78 15.27
CA PHE A 208 11.35 5.94 16.45
C PHE A 208 12.27 4.71 16.69
N THR A 209 12.05 3.63 15.97
CA THR A 209 12.92 2.43 15.94
C THR A 209 14.05 2.55 14.92
N ASP A 210 14.11 3.66 14.14
CA ASP A 210 15.09 3.90 13.09
C ASP A 210 15.13 2.77 12.04
N GLU A 211 13.95 2.26 11.68
CA GLU A 211 13.80 1.23 10.64
C GLU A 211 14.18 1.80 9.28
N LYS A 212 14.94 1.03 8.51
CA LYS A 212 15.29 1.43 7.16
C LYS A 212 14.10 1.24 6.22
N LEU A 213 13.49 2.34 5.83
CA LEU A 213 12.36 2.36 4.90
C LEU A 213 12.86 2.55 3.47
N TYR A 214 12.31 1.77 2.56
CA TYR A 214 12.59 1.83 1.14
C TYR A 214 11.38 2.43 0.44
N ASP A 215 11.51 3.66 -0.03
CA ASP A 215 10.49 4.38 -0.78
C ASP A 215 10.82 4.36 -2.28
N ASN A 216 9.82 4.49 -3.13
CA ASN A 216 9.94 4.68 -4.57
C ASN A 216 10.61 3.52 -5.35
N PHE A 217 9.83 2.49 -5.57
CA PHE A 217 10.19 1.41 -6.49
C PHE A 217 9.53 1.59 -7.87
#